data_18af1b898f14dc573a625c03ac485aee
#
_entry.id   18af1b898f14dc573a625c03ac485aee
#
_cell.length_a   1.000
_cell.length_b   1.000
_cell.length_c   1.000
_cell.angle_alpha   90.00
_cell.angle_beta   90.00
_cell.angle_gamma   90.00
#
_symmetry.space_group_name_H-M   'P 1'
#
loop_
_entity.id
_entity.type
_entity.pdbx_description
1 polymer ?
#
loop_
_entity_poly.entity_id
_entity_poly.type
_entity_poly.pdbx_seq_one_letter_code
_entity_poly.pdbx_strand_id
1 'polypeptide(L)'
;MKAFNKSVVFIAAISFAFCLLSNGAWAEEMNFTIDSYVTNMEMIPLADAEGHVLLLGERRGLANFEDGRVAAYHTSFNCYLTKGAGPCEGHSDLTFMDKSQAFSKYKLTVGIPEGKKIPALEGTGTWTKGTGEYEGIEGDFSFSGYYITPYNEVTKGDQVVKVESSYNLPAK
;
A
#
# COMPACT_ATOMS: atom_id res chain seq x y z
N MET A 1 57.37 -35.85 -53.02
CA MET A 1 56.09 -36.06 -52.36
C MET A 1 56.10 -35.32 -51.00
N LYS A 2 55.40 -34.23 -50.89
CA LYS A 2 55.39 -33.32 -49.71
C LYS A 2 54.24 -33.71 -48.80
N ALA A 3 54.58 -34.13 -47.57
CA ALA A 3 53.61 -34.40 -46.53
C ALA A 3 53.10 -33.08 -45.97
N PHE A 4 51.80 -32.87 -46.06
CA PHE A 4 51.11 -31.68 -45.50
C PHE A 4 50.77 -31.93 -44.06
N ASN A 5 51.45 -31.27 -43.14
CA ASN A 5 51.23 -31.37 -41.72
C ASN A 5 50.06 -30.42 -41.37
N LYS A 6 48.88 -30.97 -41.10
CA LYS A 6 47.71 -30.21 -40.66
C LYS A 6 47.78 -30.07 -39.13
N SER A 7 48.33 -28.95 -38.71
CA SER A 7 48.17 -28.53 -37.30
C SER A 7 46.74 -28.10 -37.09
N VAL A 8 45.97 -28.94 -36.39
CA VAL A 8 44.65 -28.60 -35.93
C VAL A 8 44.81 -27.71 -34.69
N VAL A 9 44.59 -26.42 -34.86
CA VAL A 9 44.51 -25.50 -33.75
C VAL A 9 43.13 -25.67 -33.13
N PHE A 10 43.07 -26.35 -31.95
CA PHE A 10 41.91 -26.38 -31.12
C PHE A 10 41.77 -25.02 -30.41
N ILE A 11 40.97 -24.13 -30.97
CA ILE A 11 40.53 -22.96 -30.27
C ILE A 11 39.40 -23.43 -29.34
N ALA A 12 39.76 -23.65 -28.08
CA ALA A 12 38.80 -23.84 -27.01
C ALA A 12 38.09 -22.47 -26.79
N ALA A 13 36.97 -22.28 -27.46
CA ALA A 13 36.05 -21.21 -27.13
C ALA A 13 35.51 -21.50 -25.73
N ILE A 14 36.14 -20.92 -24.71
CA ILE A 14 35.59 -20.81 -23.37
C ILE A 14 34.45 -19.81 -23.49
N SER A 15 33.27 -20.34 -23.79
CA SER A 15 32.03 -19.59 -23.62
C SER A 15 31.88 -19.33 -22.14
N PHE A 16 32.38 -18.19 -21.72
CA PHE A 16 32.07 -17.60 -20.43
C PHE A 16 30.58 -17.26 -20.49
N ALA A 17 29.74 -18.25 -20.18
CA ALA A 17 28.34 -18.00 -19.87
C ALA A 17 28.37 -17.20 -18.57
N PHE A 18 28.44 -15.89 -18.71
CA PHE A 18 28.09 -14.95 -17.67
C PHE A 18 26.58 -15.18 -17.46
N CYS A 19 26.23 -16.16 -16.64
CA CYS A 19 24.94 -16.17 -15.98
C CYS A 19 24.91 -14.87 -15.18
N LEU A 20 24.37 -13.86 -15.81
CA LEU A 20 23.80 -12.74 -15.09
C LEU A 20 22.72 -13.37 -14.17
N LEU A 21 23.16 -13.76 -12.97
CA LEU A 21 22.29 -13.86 -11.84
C LEU A 21 21.74 -12.43 -11.67
N SER A 22 20.76 -12.09 -12.49
CA SER A 22 19.82 -11.08 -12.10
C SER A 22 19.26 -11.59 -10.78
N ASN A 23 19.77 -11.07 -9.67
CA ASN A 23 19.06 -11.04 -8.43
C ASN A 23 17.81 -10.21 -8.73
N GLY A 24 16.88 -10.80 -9.46
CA GLY A 24 15.54 -10.27 -9.57
C GLY A 24 15.03 -10.26 -8.14
N ALA A 25 15.00 -9.10 -7.53
CA ALA A 25 14.26 -8.93 -6.30
C ALA A 25 12.85 -9.43 -6.64
N TRP A 26 12.50 -10.61 -6.13
CA TRP A 26 11.15 -11.12 -6.28
C TRP A 26 10.27 -10.20 -5.46
N ALA A 27 9.27 -9.63 -6.12
CA ALA A 27 8.28 -8.86 -5.40
C ALA A 27 7.60 -9.78 -4.38
N GLU A 28 7.65 -9.40 -3.12
CA GLU A 28 6.95 -10.09 -2.05
C GLU A 28 5.51 -9.57 -1.99
N GLU A 29 4.58 -10.45 -1.65
CA GLU A 29 3.19 -10.06 -1.42
C GLU A 29 2.96 -9.80 0.08
N MET A 30 2.20 -8.77 0.37
CA MET A 30 1.83 -8.38 1.73
C MET A 30 0.35 -8.01 1.74
N ASN A 31 -0.50 -9.03 1.86
CA ASN A 31 -1.95 -8.87 1.88
C ASN A 31 -2.45 -8.81 3.31
N PHE A 32 -3.35 -7.87 3.59
CA PHE A 32 -3.89 -7.68 4.95
C PHE A 32 -5.25 -6.98 4.93
N THR A 33 -5.95 -7.10 6.05
CA THR A 33 -7.19 -6.38 6.30
C THR A 33 -6.96 -5.35 7.41
N ILE A 34 -7.44 -4.14 7.23
CA ILE A 34 -7.40 -3.06 8.22
C ILE A 34 -8.79 -2.90 8.83
N ASP A 35 -8.87 -3.03 10.15
CA ASP A 35 -10.01 -2.62 10.96
C ASP A 35 -9.65 -1.31 11.66
N SER A 36 -10.35 -0.22 11.36
CA SER A 36 -9.99 1.10 11.89
C SER A 36 -11.18 2.00 12.17
N TYR A 37 -10.95 2.97 13.03
CA TYR A 37 -11.90 4.01 13.44
C TYR A 37 -11.24 5.38 13.46
N VAL A 38 -12.07 6.43 13.38
CA VAL A 38 -11.60 7.83 13.43
C VAL A 38 -11.26 8.20 14.88
N THR A 39 -10.05 8.72 15.09
CA THR A 39 -9.60 9.25 16.38
C THR A 39 -9.73 10.76 16.48
N ASN A 40 -9.58 11.44 15.34
CA ASN A 40 -9.74 12.89 15.24
C ASN A 40 -10.32 13.23 13.87
N MET A 41 -11.23 14.22 13.78
CA MET A 41 -11.75 14.71 12.51
C MET A 41 -12.24 16.13 12.65
N GLU A 42 -11.82 16.96 11.72
CA GLU A 42 -12.31 18.33 11.51
C GLU A 42 -13.04 18.39 10.16
N MET A 43 -14.18 19.07 10.13
CA MET A 43 -14.96 19.29 8.93
C MET A 43 -15.07 20.77 8.66
N ILE A 44 -14.60 21.21 7.51
CA ILE A 44 -14.61 22.61 7.07
C ILE A 44 -15.56 22.72 5.88
N PRO A 45 -16.74 23.35 6.04
CA PRO A 45 -17.63 23.60 4.92
C PRO A 45 -16.97 24.51 3.88
N LEU A 46 -17.12 24.17 2.61
CA LEU A 46 -16.67 24.96 1.48
C LEU A 46 -17.89 25.65 0.83
N ALA A 47 -17.75 26.94 0.49
CA ALA A 47 -18.88 27.76 0.05
C ALA A 47 -19.17 27.66 -1.45
N ASP A 48 -18.44 26.84 -2.19
CA ASP A 48 -18.50 26.72 -3.66
C ASP A 48 -19.63 25.81 -4.15
N ALA A 49 -20.09 24.86 -3.33
CA ALA A 49 -21.20 23.97 -3.64
C ALA A 49 -21.93 23.49 -2.37
N GLU A 50 -23.21 23.19 -2.50
CA GLU A 50 -23.99 22.62 -1.41
C GLU A 50 -23.46 21.23 -0.98
N GLY A 51 -23.16 21.09 0.32
CA GLY A 51 -22.66 19.85 0.90
C GLY A 51 -21.20 19.52 0.52
N HIS A 52 -20.47 20.54 0.01
CA HIS A 52 -19.04 20.41 -0.23
C HIS A 52 -18.26 20.73 1.06
N VAL A 53 -17.40 19.83 1.45
CA VAL A 53 -16.61 19.92 2.68
C VAL A 53 -15.20 19.46 2.47
N LEU A 54 -14.26 20.09 3.16
CA LEU A 54 -12.93 19.54 3.40
C LEU A 54 -12.95 18.81 4.75
N LEU A 55 -12.59 17.54 4.75
CA LEU A 55 -12.33 16.76 5.96
C LEU A 55 -10.84 16.64 6.18
N LEU A 56 -10.40 16.90 7.40
CA LEU A 56 -9.06 16.58 7.88
C LEU A 56 -9.21 15.60 9.03
N GLY A 57 -8.47 14.48 9.01
CA GLY A 57 -8.69 13.49 10.04
C GLY A 57 -7.57 12.50 10.24
N GLU A 58 -7.71 11.75 11.32
CA GLU A 58 -6.83 10.65 11.70
C GLU A 58 -7.66 9.41 12.02
N ARG A 59 -7.09 8.25 11.71
CA ARG A 59 -7.65 6.96 12.07
C ARG A 59 -6.59 6.09 12.72
N ARG A 60 -7.04 5.21 13.58
CA ARG A 60 -6.24 4.14 14.16
C ARG A 60 -6.95 2.82 14.06
N GLY A 61 -6.16 1.73 14.10
CA GLY A 61 -6.70 0.39 14.03
C GLY A 61 -5.62 -0.66 14.04
N LEU A 62 -5.99 -1.83 13.55
CA LEU A 62 -5.10 -2.97 13.39
C LEU A 62 -5.08 -3.40 11.93
N ALA A 63 -3.91 -3.75 11.45
CA ALA A 63 -3.70 -4.46 10.19
C ALA A 63 -3.47 -5.93 10.51
N ASN A 64 -4.36 -6.80 10.02
CA ASN A 64 -4.34 -8.23 10.21
C ASN A 64 -3.86 -8.90 8.92
N PHE A 65 -2.68 -9.50 8.94
CA PHE A 65 -2.04 -10.10 7.77
C PHE A 65 -2.47 -11.54 7.57
N GLU A 66 -2.48 -12.00 6.31
CA GLU A 66 -2.86 -13.37 5.95
C GLU A 66 -1.91 -14.42 6.57
N ASP A 67 -0.67 -14.06 6.86
CA ASP A 67 0.32 -14.91 7.53
C ASP A 67 0.22 -14.93 9.07
N GLY A 68 -0.78 -14.25 9.62
CA GLY A 68 -1.06 -14.18 11.06
C GLY A 68 -0.32 -13.06 11.80
N ARG A 69 0.53 -12.29 11.14
CA ARG A 69 1.11 -11.08 11.75
C ARG A 69 0.01 -10.05 12.01
N VAL A 70 0.26 -9.17 12.99
CA VAL A 70 -0.60 -8.02 13.29
C VAL A 70 0.29 -6.79 13.45
N ALA A 71 -0.14 -5.67 12.90
CA ALA A 71 0.52 -4.38 13.09
C ALA A 71 -0.49 -3.34 13.57
N ALA A 72 -0.01 -2.37 14.36
CA ALA A 72 -0.78 -1.17 14.64
C ALA A 72 -0.82 -0.32 13.36
N TYR A 73 -2.03 0.11 13.00
CA TYR A 73 -2.28 0.99 11.86
C TYR A 73 -2.59 2.40 12.33
N HIS A 74 -1.98 3.38 11.69
CA HIS A 74 -2.32 4.79 11.85
C HIS A 74 -2.33 5.48 10.49
N THR A 75 -3.22 6.46 10.31
CA THR A 75 -3.27 7.28 9.11
C THR A 75 -3.77 8.67 9.39
N SER A 76 -3.19 9.65 8.68
CA SER A 76 -3.71 11.02 8.56
C SER A 76 -4.18 11.24 7.12
N PHE A 77 -5.32 11.87 6.95
CA PHE A 77 -5.96 12.05 5.64
C PHE A 77 -6.64 13.40 5.49
N ASN A 78 -6.81 13.78 4.24
CA ASN A 78 -7.71 14.86 3.83
C ASN A 78 -8.64 14.36 2.72
N CYS A 79 -9.88 14.81 2.75
CA CYS A 79 -10.90 14.48 1.76
C CYS A 79 -11.65 15.73 1.30
N TYR A 80 -11.91 15.86 0.02
CA TYR A 80 -12.83 16.82 -0.57
C TYR A 80 -14.11 16.08 -0.95
N LEU A 81 -15.15 16.22 -0.12
CA LEU A 81 -16.38 15.46 -0.30
C LEU A 81 -17.55 16.40 -0.66
N THR A 82 -18.31 16.03 -1.68
CA THR A 82 -19.60 16.62 -1.99
C THR A 82 -20.69 15.60 -1.66
N LYS A 83 -21.55 15.94 -0.69
CA LYS A 83 -22.62 15.04 -0.22
C LYS A 83 -22.12 13.65 0.20
N GLY A 84 -20.95 13.61 0.82
CA GLY A 84 -20.34 12.40 1.35
C GLY A 84 -19.55 11.54 0.36
N ALA A 85 -19.39 11.98 -0.88
CA ALA A 85 -18.61 11.29 -1.91
C ALA A 85 -17.52 12.21 -2.47
N GLY A 86 -16.36 11.64 -2.79
CA GLY A 86 -15.26 12.40 -3.39
C GLY A 86 -13.87 11.83 -3.12
N PRO A 87 -12.85 12.54 -3.60
CA PRO A 87 -11.46 12.12 -3.46
C PRO A 87 -10.91 12.38 -2.06
N CYS A 88 -10.03 11.48 -1.64
CA CYS A 88 -9.20 11.62 -0.44
C CYS A 88 -7.75 11.24 -0.75
N GLU A 89 -6.85 11.77 0.05
CA GLU A 89 -5.47 11.35 0.07
C GLU A 89 -4.93 11.34 1.50
N GLY A 90 -3.87 10.60 1.73
CA GLY A 90 -3.31 10.50 3.07
C GLY A 90 -1.97 9.80 3.11
N HIS A 91 -1.45 9.73 4.35
CA HIS A 91 -0.26 9.01 4.70
C HIS A 91 -0.60 8.01 5.79
N SER A 92 -0.05 6.81 5.70
CA SER A 92 -0.25 5.81 6.76
C SER A 92 1.06 5.15 7.17
N ASP A 93 1.04 4.61 8.37
CA ASP A 93 2.09 3.78 8.90
C ASP A 93 1.55 2.47 9.49
N LEU A 94 2.35 1.45 9.35
CA LEU A 94 2.23 0.18 10.06
C LEU A 94 3.38 0.09 11.06
N THR A 95 3.07 -0.20 12.31
CA THR A 95 4.07 -0.47 13.35
C THR A 95 3.91 -1.90 13.83
N PHE A 96 4.93 -2.72 13.61
CA PHE A 96 4.97 -4.14 13.96
C PHE A 96 5.43 -4.37 15.40
N MET A 97 5.27 -5.60 15.91
CA MET A 97 5.61 -5.97 17.28
C MET A 97 7.11 -5.84 17.59
N ASP A 98 7.96 -6.05 16.61
CA ASP A 98 9.42 -5.88 16.69
C ASP A 98 9.87 -4.41 16.60
N LYS A 99 8.91 -3.46 16.48
CA LYS A 99 9.08 -2.02 16.29
C LYS A 99 9.55 -1.61 14.89
N SER A 100 9.63 -2.54 13.95
CA SER A 100 9.81 -2.16 12.54
C SER A 100 8.57 -1.42 12.04
N GLN A 101 8.76 -0.54 11.06
CA GLN A 101 7.69 0.29 10.52
C GLN A 101 7.73 0.34 9.00
N ALA A 102 6.55 0.42 8.39
CA ALA A 102 6.38 0.69 6.97
C ALA A 102 5.46 1.91 6.78
N PHE A 103 5.92 2.89 6.01
CA PHE A 103 5.21 4.14 5.75
C PHE A 103 4.74 4.19 4.31
N SER A 104 3.56 4.75 4.11
CA SER A 104 2.97 4.87 2.78
C SER A 104 2.27 6.20 2.56
N LYS A 105 2.04 6.50 1.30
CA LYS A 105 1.09 7.53 0.85
C LYS A 105 0.04 6.86 -0.04
N TYR A 106 -1.18 7.41 -0.01
CA TYR A 106 -2.27 6.83 -0.80
C TYR A 106 -3.23 7.89 -1.31
N LYS A 107 -4.00 7.49 -2.31
CA LYS A 107 -5.18 8.22 -2.80
C LYS A 107 -6.35 7.24 -2.88
N LEU A 108 -7.54 7.75 -2.60
CA LEU A 108 -8.75 6.96 -2.68
C LEU A 108 -9.95 7.82 -3.11
N THR A 109 -11.01 7.14 -3.48
CA THR A 109 -12.32 7.75 -3.68
C THR A 109 -13.32 7.13 -2.72
N VAL A 110 -14.08 7.97 -2.03
CA VAL A 110 -15.26 7.55 -1.26
C VAL A 110 -16.47 7.73 -2.14
N GLY A 111 -17.33 6.72 -2.18
CA GLY A 111 -18.58 6.75 -2.94
C GLY A 111 -19.67 5.93 -2.28
N ILE A 112 -20.91 6.15 -2.71
CA ILE A 112 -22.06 5.34 -2.32
C ILE A 112 -22.43 4.50 -3.54
N PRO A 113 -22.12 3.18 -3.55
CA PRO A 113 -22.45 2.33 -4.68
C PRO A 113 -23.96 2.32 -4.94
N GLU A 114 -24.34 2.21 -6.21
CA GLU A 114 -25.74 2.18 -6.62
C GLU A 114 -26.52 1.09 -5.87
N GLY A 115 -27.70 1.45 -5.35
CA GLY A 115 -28.55 0.55 -4.57
C GLY A 115 -28.07 0.22 -3.16
N LYS A 116 -26.94 0.78 -2.71
CA LYS A 116 -26.42 0.62 -1.34
C LYS A 116 -26.57 1.92 -0.54
N LYS A 117 -26.67 1.77 0.78
CA LYS A 117 -26.70 2.89 1.73
C LYS A 117 -25.39 3.06 2.49
N ILE A 118 -24.44 2.16 2.28
CA ILE A 118 -23.17 2.11 3.00
C ILE A 118 -22.12 2.68 2.05
N PRO A 119 -21.39 3.74 2.45
CA PRO A 119 -20.28 4.25 1.68
C PRO A 119 -19.19 3.17 1.53
N ALA A 120 -18.61 3.12 0.35
CA ALA A 120 -17.46 2.29 0.03
C ALA A 120 -16.28 3.19 -0.33
N LEU A 121 -15.10 2.64 -0.28
CA LEU A 121 -13.88 3.30 -0.68
C LEU A 121 -13.02 2.35 -1.52
N GLU A 122 -12.29 2.92 -2.45
CA GLU A 122 -11.29 2.22 -3.25
C GLU A 122 -10.13 3.16 -3.53
N GLY A 123 -8.93 2.61 -3.62
CA GLY A 123 -7.75 3.43 -3.82
C GLY A 123 -6.49 2.64 -4.11
N THR A 124 -5.41 3.40 -4.26
CA THR A 124 -4.07 2.88 -4.46
C THR A 124 -3.08 3.66 -3.61
N GLY A 125 -1.94 3.06 -3.34
CA GLY A 125 -0.87 3.73 -2.61
C GLY A 125 0.49 3.15 -2.95
N THR A 126 1.52 3.80 -2.40
CA THR A 126 2.92 3.39 -2.56
C THR A 126 3.60 3.37 -1.21
N TRP A 127 4.47 2.39 -0.98
CA TRP A 127 5.39 2.39 0.14
C TRP A 127 6.46 3.46 -0.08
N THR A 128 6.71 4.28 0.92
CA THR A 128 7.59 5.45 0.78
C THR A 128 8.86 5.35 1.61
N LYS A 129 8.80 4.58 2.68
CA LYS A 129 9.90 4.40 3.63
C LYS A 129 9.59 3.22 4.54
N GLY A 130 10.64 2.60 5.08
CA GLY A 130 10.54 1.64 6.17
C GLY A 130 11.68 1.77 7.16
N THR A 131 11.56 1.07 8.28
CA THR A 131 12.59 0.89 9.30
C THR A 131 12.66 -0.57 9.73
N GLY A 132 13.77 -0.99 10.30
CA GLY A 132 13.96 -2.37 10.76
C GLY A 132 13.87 -3.39 9.62
N GLU A 133 12.94 -4.33 9.71
CA GLU A 133 12.76 -5.36 8.66
C GLU A 133 12.31 -4.76 7.32
N TYR A 134 11.67 -3.58 7.33
CA TYR A 134 11.15 -2.91 6.14
C TYR A 134 12.05 -1.77 5.65
N GLU A 135 13.30 -1.68 6.13
CA GLU A 135 14.22 -0.64 5.65
C GLU A 135 14.43 -0.74 4.14
N GLY A 136 14.17 0.37 3.44
CA GLY A 136 14.26 0.45 1.98
C GLY A 136 13.09 -0.18 1.24
N ILE A 137 11.93 -0.40 1.90
CA ILE A 137 10.72 -0.92 1.24
C ILE A 137 10.29 0.01 0.09
N GLU A 138 10.03 -0.61 -1.06
CA GLU A 138 9.46 0.01 -2.26
C GLU A 138 8.36 -0.88 -2.82
N GLY A 139 7.34 -0.29 -3.42
CA GLY A 139 6.26 -1.02 -4.07
C GLY A 139 4.93 -0.31 -3.94
N ASP A 140 3.92 -0.93 -4.49
CA ASP A 140 2.59 -0.37 -4.61
C ASP A 140 1.55 -1.29 -3.97
N PHE A 141 0.39 -0.73 -3.66
CA PHE A 141 -0.75 -1.47 -3.18
C PHE A 141 -2.06 -0.90 -3.72
N SER A 142 -3.04 -1.76 -3.83
CA SER A 142 -4.43 -1.38 -4.03
C SER A 142 -5.26 -1.78 -2.82
N PHE A 143 -6.37 -1.09 -2.63
CA PHE A 143 -7.25 -1.40 -1.53
C PHE A 143 -8.70 -1.04 -1.83
N SER A 144 -9.60 -1.77 -1.19
CA SER A 144 -11.03 -1.48 -1.21
C SER A 144 -11.64 -1.79 0.15
N GLY A 145 -12.72 -1.09 0.46
CA GLY A 145 -13.36 -1.27 1.76
C GLY A 145 -14.71 -0.58 1.86
N TYR A 146 -15.27 -0.64 3.04
CA TYR A 146 -16.56 -0.03 3.34
C TYR A 146 -16.63 0.42 4.80
N TYR A 147 -17.49 1.39 5.04
CA TYR A 147 -17.79 1.84 6.39
C TYR A 147 -18.81 0.91 7.03
N ILE A 148 -18.57 0.48 8.28
CA ILE A 148 -19.49 -0.31 9.08
C ILE A 148 -20.47 0.61 9.81
N THR A 149 -19.95 1.71 10.34
CA THR A 149 -20.72 2.68 11.10
C THR A 149 -20.52 4.10 10.55
N PRO A 150 -21.54 4.98 10.66
CA PRO A 150 -21.35 6.40 10.38
C PRO A 150 -20.43 7.04 11.44
N TYR A 151 -19.79 8.15 11.06
CA TYR A 151 -19.07 8.96 12.04
C TYR A 151 -20.04 9.85 12.81
N ASN A 152 -20.07 9.69 14.13
CA ASN A 152 -20.80 10.54 15.07
C ASN A 152 -20.17 10.42 16.48
N GLU A 153 -20.79 10.99 17.50
CA GLU A 153 -20.26 10.98 18.87
C GLU A 153 -20.16 9.56 19.47
N VAL A 154 -21.04 8.65 19.08
CA VAL A 154 -21.10 7.28 19.59
C VAL A 154 -20.27 6.33 18.74
N THR A 155 -20.49 6.37 17.42
CA THR A 155 -19.79 5.55 16.46
C THR A 155 -18.68 6.40 15.79
N LYS A 156 -17.52 5.81 15.59
CA LYS A 156 -16.32 6.55 15.11
C LYS A 156 -16.03 6.32 13.64
N GLY A 157 -17.08 5.99 12.85
CA GLY A 157 -16.88 5.71 11.43
C GLY A 157 -16.00 4.48 11.21
N ASP A 158 -16.33 3.39 11.91
CA ASP A 158 -15.61 2.13 11.79
C ASP A 158 -15.63 1.67 10.35
N GLN A 159 -14.51 1.18 9.88
CA GLN A 159 -14.36 0.67 8.51
C GLN A 159 -13.51 -0.60 8.46
N VAL A 160 -13.75 -1.40 7.44
CA VAL A 160 -12.92 -2.53 7.05
C VAL A 160 -12.38 -2.29 5.66
N VAL A 161 -11.07 -2.47 5.50
CA VAL A 161 -10.37 -2.27 4.23
C VAL A 161 -9.49 -3.47 3.94
N LYS A 162 -9.66 -4.10 2.79
CA LYS A 162 -8.77 -5.13 2.27
C LYS A 162 -7.67 -4.45 1.46
N VAL A 163 -6.42 -4.81 1.72
CA VAL A 163 -5.22 -4.31 1.04
C VAL A 163 -4.51 -5.47 0.35
N GLU A 164 -4.20 -5.28 -0.92
CA GLU A 164 -3.39 -6.16 -1.74
C GLU A 164 -2.13 -5.41 -2.15
N SER A 165 -0.98 -5.88 -1.70
CA SER A 165 0.29 -5.18 -1.82
C SER A 165 1.36 -6.08 -2.42
N SER A 166 2.18 -5.48 -3.28
CA SER A 166 3.43 -6.04 -3.77
C SER A 166 4.57 -5.09 -3.41
N TYR A 167 5.65 -5.62 -2.84
CA TYR A 167 6.79 -4.81 -2.40
C TYR A 167 8.12 -5.51 -2.63
N ASN A 168 9.18 -4.73 -2.65
CA ASN A 168 10.56 -5.19 -2.70
C ASN A 168 11.34 -4.61 -1.53
N LEU A 169 12.28 -5.38 -1.03
CA LEU A 169 13.30 -4.91 -0.09
C LEU A 169 14.68 -4.97 -0.77
N PRO A 170 15.59 -4.04 -0.46
CA PRO A 170 16.96 -4.11 -0.97
C PRO A 170 17.63 -5.40 -0.49
N ALA A 171 18.47 -5.98 -1.33
CA ALA A 171 19.29 -7.11 -0.94
C ALA A 171 20.17 -6.73 0.26
N LYS A 172 20.08 -7.51 1.33
CA LYS A 172 20.92 -7.33 2.54
C LYS A 172 22.32 -7.83 2.31
#